data_e1b4d2a2a0e238e8a94b8ecc074c7778
#
_entry.id   e1b4d2a2a0e238e8a94b8ecc074c7778
#
_cell.length_a   1.000
_cell.length_b   1.000
_cell.length_c   1.000
_cell.angle_alpha   90.00
_cell.angle_beta   90.00
_cell.angle_gamma   90.00
#
_symmetry.space_group_name_H-M   'P 1'
#
loop_
_entity.id
_entity.type
_entity.pdbx_description
1 polymer ?
#
loop_
_entity_poly.entity_id
_entity_poly.type
_entity_poly.pdbx_seq_one_letter_code
_entity_poly.pdbx_strand_id
1 'polypeptide(L)'
;MAPSPQRSPWQGWRWKLGLVGVAALAIAAAVWTFQNQQRQYQRQAQACRDLRQEIGRFRSQVFDARIEKMRGVRLNPTQTATLRQVDPNAFARYVGAYGQTVDQVAEAADQLANLVDRYRGASCLNLP
;
A
#
# COMPACT_ATOMS: atom_id res chain seq x y z
N MET A 1 40.99 -52.63 -47.67
CA MET A 1 39.62 -52.15 -47.33
C MET A 1 39.62 -51.77 -45.84
N ALA A 2 39.47 -50.51 -45.53
CA ALA A 2 39.38 -50.08 -44.16
C ALA A 2 37.95 -50.35 -43.65
N PRO A 3 37.76 -50.88 -42.42
CA PRO A 3 36.45 -51.10 -41.89
C PRO A 3 35.78 -49.75 -41.59
N SER A 4 34.60 -49.50 -42.10
CA SER A 4 33.79 -48.34 -41.81
C SER A 4 33.43 -48.35 -40.31
N PRO A 5 33.57 -47.18 -39.62
CA PRO A 5 33.22 -47.14 -38.21
C PRO A 5 31.72 -47.39 -38.04
N GLN A 6 31.37 -48.54 -37.50
CA GLN A 6 30.00 -48.80 -37.07
C GLN A 6 29.63 -47.83 -35.95
N ARG A 7 28.90 -46.76 -36.25
CA ARG A 7 28.33 -45.89 -35.24
C ARG A 7 27.28 -46.73 -34.49
N SER A 8 27.59 -47.03 -33.22
CA SER A 8 26.69 -47.80 -32.37
C SER A 8 25.37 -47.05 -32.22
N PRO A 9 24.22 -47.70 -32.37
CA PRO A 9 22.88 -47.09 -32.26
C PRO A 9 22.62 -46.47 -30.91
N TRP A 10 23.42 -46.82 -29.90
CA TRP A 10 23.33 -46.32 -28.52
C TRP A 10 23.83 -44.90 -28.35
N GLN A 11 24.73 -44.37 -29.20
CA GLN A 11 25.20 -43.00 -29.12
C GLN A 11 24.11 -41.96 -29.50
N GLY A 12 23.24 -42.32 -30.44
CA GLY A 12 22.15 -41.46 -30.85
C GLY A 12 21.06 -41.29 -29.80
N TRP A 13 20.83 -42.31 -28.98
CA TRP A 13 19.82 -42.30 -27.91
C TRP A 13 20.27 -41.43 -26.72
N ARG A 14 21.53 -41.57 -26.32
CA ARG A 14 22.08 -40.75 -25.19
C ARG A 14 21.98 -39.25 -25.48
N TRP A 15 22.19 -38.85 -26.71
CA TRP A 15 22.04 -37.45 -27.14
C TRP A 15 20.57 -36.97 -27.07
N LYS A 16 19.65 -37.81 -27.51
CA LYS A 16 18.22 -37.51 -27.46
C LYS A 16 17.70 -37.43 -26.02
N LEU A 17 18.15 -38.30 -25.13
CA LEU A 17 17.84 -38.24 -23.69
C LEU A 17 18.43 -37.01 -23.03
N GLY A 18 19.63 -36.57 -23.39
CA GLY A 18 20.22 -35.32 -22.90
C GLY A 18 19.43 -34.10 -23.32
N LEU A 19 18.99 -34.01 -24.58
CA LEU A 19 18.16 -32.91 -25.07
C LEU A 19 16.79 -32.85 -24.39
N VAL A 20 16.14 -33.97 -24.19
CA VAL A 20 14.86 -34.06 -23.48
C VAL A 20 15.01 -33.62 -22.03
N GLY A 21 16.09 -34.02 -21.36
CA GLY A 21 16.38 -33.60 -19.99
C GLY A 21 16.59 -32.09 -19.86
N VAL A 22 17.35 -31.49 -20.77
CA VAL A 22 17.58 -30.04 -20.80
C VAL A 22 16.30 -29.27 -21.06
N ALA A 23 15.47 -29.74 -22.01
CA ALA A 23 14.18 -29.13 -22.31
C ALA A 23 13.23 -29.20 -21.11
N ALA A 24 13.17 -30.34 -20.42
CA ALA A 24 12.34 -30.50 -19.22
C ALA A 24 12.77 -29.55 -18.08
N LEU A 25 14.07 -29.38 -17.87
CA LEU A 25 14.61 -28.44 -16.88
C LEU A 25 14.31 -26.98 -17.23
N ALA A 26 14.42 -26.62 -18.51
CA ALA A 26 14.09 -25.29 -18.99
C ALA A 26 12.60 -24.96 -18.79
N ILE A 27 11.73 -25.89 -19.08
CA ILE A 27 10.27 -25.74 -18.86
C ILE A 27 9.99 -25.64 -17.35
N ALA A 28 10.58 -26.46 -16.52
CA ALA A 28 10.40 -26.40 -15.06
C ALA A 28 10.87 -25.06 -14.49
N ALA A 29 12.01 -24.55 -14.95
CA ALA A 29 12.52 -23.23 -14.55
C ALA A 29 11.60 -22.11 -15.00
N ALA A 30 11.06 -22.16 -16.22
CA ALA A 30 10.11 -21.18 -16.74
C ALA A 30 8.79 -21.17 -15.95
N VAL A 31 8.25 -22.35 -15.64
CA VAL A 31 7.03 -22.49 -14.83
C VAL A 31 7.28 -21.98 -13.41
N TRP A 32 8.42 -22.31 -12.82
CA TRP A 32 8.76 -21.84 -11.47
C TRP A 32 8.91 -20.31 -11.40
N THR A 33 9.60 -19.69 -12.36
CA THR A 33 9.73 -18.21 -12.43
C THR A 33 8.39 -17.53 -12.63
N PHE A 34 7.54 -18.08 -13.50
CA PHE A 34 6.19 -17.57 -13.74
C PHE A 34 5.32 -17.65 -12.49
N GLN A 35 5.32 -18.79 -11.80
CA GLN A 35 4.58 -18.94 -10.55
C GLN A 35 5.10 -18.02 -9.44
N ASN A 36 6.41 -17.83 -9.37
CA ASN A 36 7.01 -16.93 -8.39
C ASN A 36 6.63 -15.46 -8.67
N GLN A 37 6.64 -15.05 -9.93
CA GLN A 37 6.14 -13.72 -10.32
C GLN A 37 4.66 -13.53 -9.97
N GLN A 38 3.82 -14.51 -10.27
CA GLN A 38 2.39 -14.43 -9.90
C GLN A 38 2.19 -14.29 -8.39
N ARG A 39 2.94 -15.04 -7.59
CA ARG A 39 2.87 -14.93 -6.12
C ARG A 39 3.30 -13.54 -5.63
N GLN A 40 4.31 -12.94 -6.25
CA GLN A 40 4.75 -11.59 -5.92
C GLN A 40 3.68 -10.56 -6.27
N TYR A 41 3.07 -10.65 -7.46
CA TYR A 41 1.95 -9.79 -7.86
C TYR A 41 0.76 -9.90 -6.92
N GLN A 42 0.39 -11.11 -6.53
CA GLN A 42 -0.71 -11.34 -5.59
C GLN A 42 -0.44 -10.75 -4.21
N ARG A 43 0.78 -10.92 -3.68
CA ARG A 43 1.20 -10.32 -2.40
C ARG A 43 1.17 -8.79 -2.47
N GLN A 44 1.68 -8.21 -3.55
CA GLN A 44 1.65 -6.76 -3.74
C GLN A 44 0.22 -6.24 -3.88
N ALA A 45 -0.63 -6.90 -4.66
CA ALA A 45 -2.03 -6.54 -4.82
C ALA A 45 -2.80 -6.64 -3.50
N GLN A 46 -2.50 -7.64 -2.66
CA GLN A 46 -3.10 -7.78 -1.33
C GLN A 46 -2.63 -6.67 -0.39
N ALA A 47 -1.33 -6.39 -0.33
CA ALA A 47 -0.78 -5.30 0.46
C ALA A 47 -1.38 -3.94 0.07
N CYS A 48 -1.61 -3.70 -1.22
CA CYS A 48 -2.26 -2.48 -1.70
C CYS A 48 -3.74 -2.40 -1.30
N ARG A 49 -4.46 -3.52 -1.31
CA ARG A 49 -5.85 -3.58 -0.83
C ARG A 49 -5.93 -3.30 0.66
N ASP A 50 -5.02 -3.87 1.45
CA ASP A 50 -4.95 -3.66 2.89
C ASP A 50 -4.65 -2.21 3.23
N LEU A 51 -3.68 -1.58 2.55
CA LEU A 51 -3.38 -0.15 2.70
C LEU A 51 -4.57 0.74 2.31
N ARG A 52 -5.27 0.42 1.23
CA ARG A 52 -6.47 1.15 0.81
C ARG A 52 -7.57 1.06 1.86
N GLN A 53 -7.76 -0.10 2.44
CA GLN A 53 -8.74 -0.31 3.50
C GLN A 53 -8.34 0.43 4.79
N GLU A 54 -7.06 0.43 5.15
CA GLU A 54 -6.51 1.17 6.28
C GLU A 54 -6.72 2.69 6.11
N ILE A 55 -6.42 3.23 4.93
CA ILE A 55 -6.69 4.63 4.58
C ILE A 55 -8.18 4.96 4.73
N GLY A 56 -9.06 4.13 4.20
CA GLY A 56 -10.50 4.32 4.30
C GLY A 56 -11.01 4.30 5.74
N ARG A 57 -10.54 3.35 6.55
CA ARG A 57 -10.88 3.27 7.98
C ARG A 57 -10.36 4.47 8.76
N PHE A 58 -9.10 4.83 8.57
CA PHE A 58 -8.51 5.97 9.26
C PHE A 58 -9.24 7.26 8.91
N ARG A 59 -9.53 7.48 7.63
CA ARG A 59 -10.28 8.65 7.17
C ARG A 59 -11.65 8.73 7.85
N SER A 60 -12.46 7.68 7.78
CA SER A 60 -13.83 7.70 8.29
C SER A 60 -13.91 7.69 9.83
N GLN A 61 -13.05 6.93 10.49
CA GLN A 61 -13.14 6.73 11.95
C GLN A 61 -12.35 7.76 12.75
N VAL A 62 -11.25 8.27 12.22
CA VAL A 62 -10.36 9.18 12.94
C VAL A 62 -10.43 10.60 12.38
N PHE A 63 -10.13 10.76 11.10
CA PHE A 63 -10.02 12.09 10.50
C PHE A 63 -11.37 12.82 10.47
N ASP A 64 -12.40 12.21 9.93
CA ASP A 64 -13.73 12.80 9.84
C ASP A 64 -14.33 13.04 11.23
N ALA A 65 -14.12 12.13 12.19
CA ALA A 65 -14.56 12.29 13.58
C ALA A 65 -13.87 13.49 14.26
N ARG A 66 -12.59 13.72 14.02
CA ARG A 66 -11.87 14.88 14.56
C ARG A 66 -12.33 16.19 13.93
N ILE A 67 -12.63 16.19 12.62
CA ILE A 67 -13.22 17.34 11.94
C ILE A 67 -14.59 17.68 12.52
N GLU A 68 -15.45 16.71 12.73
CA GLU A 68 -16.78 16.93 13.31
C GLU A 68 -16.68 17.48 14.75
N LYS A 69 -15.75 16.95 15.55
CA LYS A 69 -15.47 17.47 16.88
C LYS A 69 -15.00 18.93 16.83
N MET A 70 -14.12 19.28 15.91
CA MET A 70 -13.66 20.66 15.70
C MET A 70 -14.80 21.58 15.30
N ARG A 71 -15.69 21.15 14.40
CA ARG A 71 -16.89 21.90 13.99
C ARG A 71 -17.84 22.13 15.15
N GLY A 72 -18.04 21.12 16.00
CA GLY A 72 -18.93 21.22 17.16
C GLY A 72 -18.45 22.21 18.22
N VAL A 73 -17.14 22.43 18.33
CA VAL A 73 -16.54 23.40 19.28
C VAL A 73 -16.48 24.81 18.70
N ARG A 74 -16.52 24.95 17.37
CA ARG A 74 -16.36 26.24 16.69
C ARG A 74 -17.56 27.14 16.94
N LEU A 75 -17.29 28.32 17.50
CA LEU A 75 -18.28 29.41 17.59
C LEU A 75 -18.31 30.23 16.30
N ASN A 76 -19.46 30.82 16.00
CA ASN A 76 -19.57 31.76 14.90
C ASN A 76 -18.86 33.11 15.26
N PRO A 77 -18.53 33.97 14.27
CA PRO A 77 -17.82 35.21 14.52
C PRO A 77 -18.51 36.13 15.52
N THR A 78 -19.86 36.20 15.49
CA THR A 78 -20.65 37.02 16.40
C THR A 78 -20.59 36.50 17.84
N GLN A 79 -20.71 35.20 18.04
CA GLN A 79 -20.56 34.56 19.36
C GLN A 79 -19.17 34.74 19.92
N THR A 80 -18.14 34.62 19.08
CA THR A 80 -16.74 34.81 19.46
C THR A 80 -16.48 36.25 19.93
N ALA A 81 -16.99 37.25 19.19
CA ALA A 81 -16.87 38.65 19.55
C ALA A 81 -17.61 38.98 20.86
N THR A 82 -18.82 38.44 21.03
CA THR A 82 -19.60 38.60 22.25
C THR A 82 -18.91 37.98 23.46
N LEU A 83 -18.41 36.74 23.32
CA LEU A 83 -17.70 36.04 24.39
C LEU A 83 -16.45 36.80 24.82
N ARG A 84 -15.69 37.36 23.87
CA ARG A 84 -14.49 38.15 24.15
C ARG A 84 -14.80 39.40 24.95
N GLN A 85 -15.94 40.05 24.69
CA GLN A 85 -16.35 41.28 25.39
C GLN A 85 -16.94 40.99 26.78
N VAL A 86 -17.74 39.92 26.90
CA VAL A 86 -18.50 39.62 28.13
C VAL A 86 -17.63 38.87 29.15
N ASP A 87 -16.85 37.90 28.69
CA ASP A 87 -16.00 37.09 29.56
C ASP A 87 -14.68 36.74 28.87
N PRO A 88 -13.62 37.61 29.05
CA PRO A 88 -12.30 37.37 28.45
C PRO A 88 -11.64 36.06 28.90
N ASN A 89 -11.92 35.59 30.13
CA ASN A 89 -11.36 34.31 30.63
C ASN A 89 -12.01 33.12 29.97
N ALA A 90 -13.33 33.16 29.77
CA ALA A 90 -14.02 32.13 28.99
C ALA A 90 -13.58 32.12 27.55
N PHE A 91 -13.33 33.28 26.96
CA PHE A 91 -12.76 33.40 25.62
C PHE A 91 -11.37 32.75 25.52
N ALA A 92 -10.48 33.02 26.47
CA ALA A 92 -9.14 32.41 26.49
C ALA A 92 -9.21 30.88 26.61
N ARG A 93 -10.13 30.33 27.45
CA ARG A 93 -10.36 28.88 27.53
C ARG A 93 -10.89 28.30 26.20
N TYR A 94 -11.81 29.01 25.55
CA TYR A 94 -12.34 28.61 24.26
C TYR A 94 -11.22 28.56 23.19
N VAL A 95 -10.38 29.57 23.09
CA VAL A 95 -9.26 29.62 22.15
C VAL A 95 -8.30 28.45 22.40
N GLY A 96 -7.97 28.15 23.66
CA GLY A 96 -7.15 27.00 24.02
C GLY A 96 -7.77 25.67 23.62
N ALA A 97 -9.05 25.47 23.92
CA ALA A 97 -9.78 24.23 23.60
C ALA A 97 -9.94 24.07 22.08
N TYR A 98 -10.26 25.15 21.36
CA TYR A 98 -10.35 25.10 19.90
C TYR A 98 -9.00 24.83 19.25
N GLY A 99 -7.90 25.46 19.75
CA GLY A 99 -6.55 25.20 19.31
C GLY A 99 -6.16 23.74 19.44
N GLN A 100 -6.48 23.09 20.55
CA GLN A 100 -6.24 21.66 20.72
C GLN A 100 -6.99 20.80 19.70
N THR A 101 -8.24 21.14 19.34
CA THR A 101 -8.98 20.40 18.31
C THR A 101 -8.37 20.60 16.92
N VAL A 102 -7.86 21.80 16.62
CA VAL A 102 -7.13 22.09 15.37
C VAL A 102 -5.85 21.26 15.28
N ASP A 103 -5.07 21.20 16.37
CA ASP A 103 -3.85 20.40 16.43
C ASP A 103 -4.12 18.91 16.25
N GLN A 104 -5.20 18.40 16.82
CA GLN A 104 -5.63 17.01 16.62
C GLN A 104 -6.03 16.71 15.17
N VAL A 105 -6.67 17.65 14.49
CA VAL A 105 -6.99 17.51 13.05
C VAL A 105 -5.70 17.57 12.22
N ALA A 106 -4.78 18.47 12.53
CA ALA A 106 -3.50 18.57 11.82
C ALA A 106 -2.68 17.27 11.97
N GLU A 107 -2.60 16.73 13.17
CA GLU A 107 -1.94 15.43 13.41
C GLU A 107 -2.59 14.29 12.61
N ALA A 108 -3.91 14.24 12.59
CA ALA A 108 -4.62 13.23 11.80
C ALA A 108 -4.40 13.41 10.29
N ALA A 109 -4.30 14.66 9.81
CA ALA A 109 -3.99 14.95 8.41
C ALA A 109 -2.58 14.47 8.04
N ASP A 110 -1.59 14.68 8.90
CA ASP A 110 -0.22 14.19 8.69
C ASP A 110 -0.15 12.66 8.68
N GLN A 111 -0.87 11.99 9.57
CA GLN A 111 -0.95 10.53 9.58
C GLN A 111 -1.62 9.99 8.31
N LEU A 112 -2.69 10.63 7.85
CA LEU A 112 -3.36 10.28 6.60
C LEU A 112 -2.45 10.49 5.39
N ALA A 113 -1.71 11.60 5.35
CA ALA A 113 -0.72 11.88 4.30
C ALA A 113 0.36 10.79 4.26
N ASN A 114 0.89 10.37 5.40
CA ASN A 114 1.86 9.29 5.49
C ASN A 114 1.30 7.95 4.97
N LEU A 115 0.05 7.62 5.26
CA LEU A 115 -0.59 6.41 4.72
C LEU A 115 -0.75 6.49 3.20
N VAL A 116 -1.13 7.64 2.66
CA VAL A 116 -1.23 7.87 1.22
C VAL A 116 0.13 7.77 0.54
N ASP A 117 1.18 8.33 1.15
CA ASP A 117 2.54 8.24 0.62
C ASP A 117 3.06 6.80 0.62
N ARG A 118 2.76 6.02 1.65
CA ARG A 118 3.05 4.57 1.67
C ARG A 118 2.33 3.84 0.55
N TYR A 119 1.06 4.17 0.28
CA TYR A 119 0.29 3.61 -0.82
C TYR A 119 0.90 3.94 -2.19
N ARG A 120 1.34 5.17 -2.39
CA ARG A 120 2.05 5.61 -3.61
C ARG A 120 3.41 4.93 -3.74
N GLY A 121 4.19 4.88 -2.66
CA GLY A 121 5.52 4.25 -2.64
C GLY A 121 5.49 2.74 -2.89
N ALA A 122 4.39 2.06 -2.55
CA ALA A 122 4.17 0.65 -2.86
C ALA A 122 3.75 0.40 -4.32
N SER A 123 3.77 1.42 -5.18
CA SER A 123 3.35 1.35 -6.60
C SER A 123 1.92 0.84 -6.81
N CYS A 124 1.04 1.08 -5.84
CA CYS A 124 -0.35 0.61 -5.88
C CYS A 124 -1.19 1.27 -6.97
N LEU A 125 -0.78 2.46 -7.43
CA LEU A 125 -1.46 3.17 -8.52
C LEU A 125 -1.28 2.50 -9.90
N ASN A 126 -0.26 1.65 -10.03
CA ASN A 126 0.09 0.96 -11.28
C ASN A 126 -0.45 -0.48 -11.34
N LEU A 127 -1.18 -0.91 -10.33
CA LEU A 127 -1.83 -2.22 -10.31
C LEU A 127 -3.22 -2.10 -10.96
N PRO A 128 -3.56 -3.04 -11.85
CA PRO A 128 -4.88 -3.08 -12.47
C PRO A 128 -6.00 -3.34 -11.45
#